data_54e020695205ddc9c6c731308bc0a9d6
#
_entry.id   54e020695205ddc9c6c731308bc0a9d6
#
_cell.length_a   1.000
_cell.length_b   1.000
_cell.length_c   1.000
_cell.angle_alpha   90.00
_cell.angle_beta   90.00
_cell.angle_gamma   90.00
#
_symmetry.space_group_name_H-M   'P 1'
#
loop_
_entity.id
_entity.type
_entity.pdbx_description
1 polymer ?
#
loop_
_entity_poly.entity_id
_entity_poly.type
_entity_poly.pdbx_seq_one_letter_code
_entity_poly.pdbx_strand_id
1 'polypeptide(L)'
;MGNQHSLKVGSNELKTLFPEVAREADGWDPGTTHTSTHNKKRWVCSEGHKWVATVKDRTGDGNCCPFCADHGFNRDKDAWIYLMERPGEQQIGITNDLETRIKTHQGRGWNLMETVGPIYGDIAYKTERTLKDWLKKEIGTVKGTTENWVTSAMEVRSLADLKARSGVETDLF
;
A
#
# COMPACT_ATOMS: atom_id res chain seq x y z
N MET A 1 -30.86 6.73 15.08
CA MET A 1 -31.53 5.71 14.22
C MET A 1 -30.64 5.51 13.00
N GLY A 2 -29.87 4.43 12.95
CA GLY A 2 -28.95 4.16 11.85
C GLY A 2 -29.74 3.72 10.61
N ASN A 3 -29.61 4.46 9.52
CA ASN A 3 -30.08 4.03 8.21
C ASN A 3 -29.22 2.83 7.77
N GLN A 4 -29.70 1.63 8.04
CA GLN A 4 -29.19 0.43 7.39
C GLN A 4 -29.63 0.54 5.92
N HIS A 5 -28.67 0.80 5.03
CA HIS A 5 -28.90 0.68 3.58
C HIS A 5 -29.12 -0.80 3.28
N SER A 6 -30.37 -1.21 3.32
CA SER A 6 -30.78 -2.57 2.99
C SER A 6 -30.41 -2.91 1.56
N LEU A 7 -29.81 -4.07 1.34
CA LEU A 7 -29.53 -4.59 0.00
C LEU A 7 -30.86 -4.75 -0.78
N LYS A 8 -30.94 -4.16 -1.98
CA LYS A 8 -32.04 -4.30 -2.91
C LYS A 8 -31.51 -4.86 -4.21
N VAL A 9 -31.72 -6.14 -4.45
CA VAL A 9 -31.32 -6.82 -5.69
C VAL A 9 -31.98 -6.14 -6.89
N GLY A 10 -31.18 -5.91 -7.95
CA GLY A 10 -31.60 -5.15 -9.13
C GLY A 10 -31.55 -3.63 -8.95
N SER A 11 -31.00 -3.11 -7.83
CA SER A 11 -30.99 -1.67 -7.52
C SER A 11 -29.69 -1.14 -6.92
N ASN A 12 -29.16 -1.74 -5.84
CA ASN A 12 -28.01 -1.21 -5.12
C ASN A 12 -26.92 -2.23 -4.82
N GLU A 13 -26.99 -3.39 -5.43
CA GLU A 13 -25.92 -4.37 -5.40
C GLU A 13 -24.82 -4.07 -6.43
N LEU A 14 -23.63 -4.61 -6.19
CA LEU A 14 -22.44 -4.36 -6.98
C LEU A 14 -22.63 -4.73 -8.47
N LYS A 15 -23.29 -5.86 -8.73
CA LYS A 15 -23.48 -6.40 -10.09
C LYS A 15 -24.26 -5.47 -10.99
N THR A 16 -25.27 -4.77 -10.45
CA THR A 16 -26.11 -3.82 -11.21
C THR A 16 -25.45 -2.46 -11.37
N LEU A 17 -24.84 -1.93 -10.30
CA LEU A 17 -24.29 -0.56 -10.36
C LEU A 17 -22.86 -0.50 -10.93
N PHE A 18 -22.08 -1.57 -10.77
CA PHE A 18 -20.68 -1.64 -11.22
C PHE A 18 -20.40 -2.98 -11.88
N PRO A 19 -21.00 -3.27 -13.05
CA PRO A 19 -20.88 -4.59 -13.70
C PRO A 19 -19.43 -4.96 -14.06
N GLU A 20 -18.59 -3.99 -14.43
CA GLU A 20 -17.18 -4.23 -14.74
C GLU A 20 -16.41 -4.67 -13.49
N VAL A 21 -16.62 -3.96 -12.37
CA VAL A 21 -16.01 -4.32 -11.08
C VAL A 21 -16.52 -5.69 -10.59
N ALA A 22 -17.79 -5.98 -10.82
CA ALA A 22 -18.40 -7.26 -10.45
C ALA A 22 -17.81 -8.47 -11.17
N ARG A 23 -17.30 -8.29 -12.41
CA ARG A 23 -16.62 -9.37 -13.17
C ARG A 23 -15.31 -9.81 -12.52
N GLU A 24 -14.70 -8.96 -11.69
CA GLU A 24 -13.45 -9.26 -10.99
C GLU A 24 -13.67 -9.98 -9.66
N ALA A 25 -14.90 -10.39 -9.31
CA ALA A 25 -15.20 -11.14 -8.10
C ALA A 25 -14.59 -12.55 -8.13
N ASP A 26 -13.68 -12.86 -7.19
CA ASP A 26 -13.00 -14.16 -7.09
C ASP A 26 -13.67 -15.04 -6.02
N GLY A 27 -14.61 -15.89 -6.44
CA GLY A 27 -15.25 -16.89 -5.59
C GLY A 27 -16.33 -16.37 -4.62
N TRP A 28 -16.97 -15.23 -4.96
CA TRP A 28 -18.12 -14.69 -4.22
C TRP A 28 -19.13 -14.03 -5.16
N ASP A 29 -20.38 -13.89 -4.72
CA ASP A 29 -21.47 -13.36 -5.56
C ASP A 29 -21.64 -11.84 -5.40
N PRO A 30 -21.31 -11.02 -6.43
CA PRO A 30 -21.50 -9.58 -6.40
C PRO A 30 -22.97 -9.15 -6.47
N GLY A 31 -23.89 -10.02 -6.89
CA GLY A 31 -25.33 -9.75 -6.91
C GLY A 31 -25.97 -9.72 -5.51
N THR A 32 -25.29 -10.23 -4.50
CA THR A 32 -25.73 -10.22 -3.10
C THR A 32 -24.95 -9.26 -2.22
N THR A 33 -24.16 -8.36 -2.82
CA THR A 33 -23.24 -7.48 -2.09
C THR A 33 -23.53 -6.02 -2.38
N HIS A 34 -23.77 -5.24 -1.31
CA HIS A 34 -23.98 -3.79 -1.42
C HIS A 34 -22.68 -3.06 -1.75
N THR A 35 -22.75 -2.01 -2.59
CA THR A 35 -21.60 -1.26 -3.09
C THR A 35 -20.81 -0.53 -2.00
N SER A 36 -21.40 -0.18 -0.88
CA SER A 36 -20.73 0.47 0.26
C SER A 36 -20.16 -0.53 1.30
N THR A 37 -20.06 -1.81 0.95
CA THR A 37 -19.56 -2.83 1.88
C THR A 37 -18.09 -2.63 2.21
N HIS A 38 -17.78 -2.51 3.50
CA HIS A 38 -16.42 -2.40 4.03
C HIS A 38 -15.74 -3.77 4.26
N ASN A 39 -16.46 -4.86 4.06
CA ASN A 39 -15.88 -6.19 4.17
C ASN A 39 -14.90 -6.43 3.02
N LYS A 40 -13.71 -6.94 3.36
CA LYS A 40 -12.71 -7.33 2.39
C LYS A 40 -13.18 -8.52 1.57
N LYS A 41 -13.04 -8.43 0.25
CA LYS A 41 -13.37 -9.47 -0.73
C LYS A 41 -12.15 -9.81 -1.57
N ARG A 42 -12.12 -11.00 -2.15
CA ARG A 42 -11.10 -11.42 -3.10
C ARG A 42 -11.49 -10.95 -4.50
N TRP A 43 -10.49 -10.51 -5.25
CA TRP A 43 -10.64 -9.99 -6.60
C TRP A 43 -9.62 -10.63 -7.53
N VAL A 44 -9.96 -10.72 -8.82
CA VAL A 44 -9.06 -11.18 -9.88
C VAL A 44 -9.26 -10.27 -11.10
N CYS A 45 -8.18 -9.69 -11.64
CA CYS A 45 -8.26 -8.87 -12.87
C CYS A 45 -8.15 -9.74 -14.14
N SER A 46 -8.32 -9.11 -15.31
CA SER A 46 -8.17 -9.75 -16.61
C SER A 46 -6.81 -10.42 -16.83
N GLU A 47 -5.75 -9.86 -16.22
CA GLU A 47 -4.39 -10.40 -16.27
C GLU A 47 -4.14 -11.54 -15.26
N GLY A 48 -5.18 -11.96 -14.52
CA GLY A 48 -5.09 -13.05 -13.55
C GLY A 48 -4.49 -12.68 -12.19
N HIS A 49 -4.15 -11.42 -11.94
CA HIS A 49 -3.65 -10.99 -10.63
C HIS A 49 -4.76 -11.09 -9.58
N LYS A 50 -4.42 -11.62 -8.40
CA LYS A 50 -5.35 -11.78 -7.28
C LYS A 50 -4.97 -10.88 -6.10
N TRP A 51 -5.96 -10.19 -5.55
CA TRP A 51 -5.76 -9.35 -4.35
C TRP A 51 -7.00 -9.30 -3.47
N VAL A 52 -6.89 -8.58 -2.36
CA VAL A 52 -7.98 -8.39 -1.39
C VAL A 52 -8.19 -6.90 -1.19
N ALA A 53 -9.42 -6.44 -1.38
CA ALA A 53 -9.85 -5.06 -1.16
C ALA A 53 -11.30 -5.01 -0.68
N THR A 54 -11.74 -3.88 -0.10
CA THR A 54 -13.16 -3.69 0.21
C THR A 54 -13.94 -3.36 -1.06
N VAL A 55 -15.24 -3.65 -1.08
CA VAL A 55 -16.10 -3.26 -2.20
C VAL A 55 -16.13 -1.72 -2.33
N LYS A 56 -16.18 -1.01 -1.20
CA LYS A 56 -16.17 0.44 -1.17
C LYS A 56 -14.93 1.04 -1.84
N ASP A 57 -13.72 0.52 -1.56
CA ASP A 57 -12.48 1.01 -2.17
C ASP A 57 -12.51 0.83 -3.70
N ARG A 58 -13.15 -0.26 -4.18
CA ARG A 58 -13.29 -0.57 -5.60
C ARG A 58 -14.32 0.31 -6.31
N THR A 59 -15.36 0.76 -5.61
CA THR A 59 -16.47 1.51 -6.20
C THR A 59 -16.39 3.02 -5.97
N GLY A 60 -15.78 3.46 -4.85
CA GLY A 60 -15.71 4.87 -4.46
C GLY A 60 -14.50 5.60 -5.04
N ASP A 61 -13.32 4.99 -4.89
CA ASP A 61 -12.04 5.63 -5.24
C ASP A 61 -11.51 5.19 -6.60
N GLY A 62 -12.24 4.32 -7.32
CA GLY A 62 -11.83 3.79 -8.62
C GLY A 62 -10.54 2.95 -8.55
N ASN A 63 -10.21 2.43 -7.37
CA ASN A 63 -9.00 1.64 -7.17
C ASN A 63 -9.06 0.35 -7.99
N CYS A 64 -8.23 0.27 -9.03
CA CYS A 64 -8.06 -0.90 -9.88
C CYS A 64 -7.19 -1.97 -9.22
N CYS A 65 -6.86 -3.02 -9.98
CA CYS A 65 -5.85 -4.00 -9.58
C CYS A 65 -4.53 -3.30 -9.21
N PRO A 66 -3.98 -3.52 -8.01
CA PRO A 66 -2.74 -2.87 -7.58
C PRO A 66 -1.50 -3.27 -8.40
N PHE A 67 -1.61 -4.38 -9.14
CA PHE A 67 -0.53 -4.86 -10.03
C PHE A 67 -0.62 -4.23 -11.43
N CYS A 68 -1.84 -3.91 -11.92
CA CYS A 68 -2.08 -3.31 -13.22
C CYS A 68 -2.20 -1.78 -13.17
N ALA A 69 -2.23 -1.19 -11.97
CA ALA A 69 -2.49 0.24 -11.82
C ALA A 69 -1.40 1.09 -12.48
N ASP A 70 -1.82 1.99 -13.37
CA ASP A 70 -0.94 3.00 -13.97
C ASP A 70 -0.57 4.12 -12.98
N HIS A 71 -1.31 4.20 -11.86
CA HIS A 71 -1.10 5.16 -10.79
C HIS A 71 -0.79 4.44 -9.48
N GLY A 72 0.15 4.99 -8.72
CA GLY A 72 0.60 4.42 -7.47
C GLY A 72 1.76 3.43 -7.67
N PHE A 73 1.97 2.56 -6.67
CA PHE A 73 3.06 1.59 -6.70
C PHE A 73 2.63 0.30 -7.44
N ASN A 74 3.35 -0.06 -8.49
CA ASN A 74 3.12 -1.28 -9.27
C ASN A 74 4.13 -2.37 -8.85
N ARG A 75 3.62 -3.50 -8.35
CA ARG A 75 4.42 -4.60 -7.82
C ARG A 75 5.12 -5.44 -8.91
N ASP A 76 4.66 -5.38 -10.16
CA ASP A 76 5.23 -6.13 -11.28
C ASP A 76 6.30 -5.34 -12.05
N LYS A 77 6.53 -4.08 -11.69
CA LYS A 77 7.58 -3.22 -12.25
C LYS A 77 8.80 -3.15 -11.33
N ASP A 78 9.92 -2.78 -11.90
CA ASP A 78 11.11 -2.41 -11.13
C ASP A 78 10.79 -1.32 -10.12
N ALA A 79 11.40 -1.43 -8.97
CA ALA A 79 11.16 -0.54 -7.84
C ALA A 79 12.43 -0.25 -7.05
N TRP A 80 12.36 0.79 -6.26
CA TRP A 80 13.41 1.18 -5.31
C TRP A 80 12.81 1.28 -3.92
N ILE A 81 13.58 0.85 -2.91
CA ILE A 81 13.37 1.20 -1.51
C ILE A 81 14.27 2.38 -1.21
N TYR A 82 13.75 3.37 -0.48
CA TYR A 82 14.52 4.54 -0.07
C TYR A 82 14.39 4.79 1.43
N LEU A 83 15.47 5.30 2.01
CA LEU A 83 15.54 5.83 3.37
C LEU A 83 15.80 7.33 3.29
N MET A 84 15.01 8.11 3.99
CA MET A 84 15.13 9.57 4.02
C MET A 84 15.12 10.10 5.44
N GLU A 85 15.70 11.28 5.61
CA GLU A 85 15.72 12.00 6.87
C GLU A 85 15.32 13.48 6.71
N ARG A 86 14.82 14.04 7.77
CA ARG A 86 14.69 15.47 8.01
C ARG A 86 14.93 15.73 9.49
N PRO A 87 15.10 17.00 9.96
CA PRO A 87 15.33 17.27 11.37
C PRO A 87 14.34 16.56 12.30
N GLY A 88 14.83 15.62 13.10
CA GLY A 88 14.07 14.87 14.09
C GLY A 88 13.26 13.69 13.58
N GLU A 89 13.26 13.40 12.28
CA GLU A 89 12.49 12.30 11.71
C GLU A 89 13.24 11.51 10.63
N GLN A 90 12.94 10.25 10.52
CA GLN A 90 13.33 9.39 9.39
C GLN A 90 12.11 8.69 8.81
N GLN A 91 12.19 8.29 7.55
CA GLN A 91 11.15 7.53 6.85
C GLN A 91 11.73 6.50 5.90
N ILE A 92 10.99 5.40 5.71
CA ILE A 92 11.22 4.41 4.66
C ILE A 92 10.07 4.45 3.67
N GLY A 93 10.34 4.17 2.41
CA GLY A 93 9.29 4.05 1.39
C GLY A 93 9.77 3.35 0.14
N ILE A 94 8.82 3.08 -0.76
CA ILE A 94 9.06 2.45 -2.06
C ILE A 94 8.50 3.28 -3.19
N THR A 95 9.07 3.11 -4.38
CA THR A 95 8.59 3.78 -5.59
C THR A 95 9.03 3.03 -6.85
N ASN A 96 8.23 3.12 -7.91
CA ASN A 96 8.65 2.71 -9.26
C ASN A 96 9.32 3.87 -10.04
N ASP A 97 9.20 5.11 -9.56
CA ASP A 97 9.83 6.29 -10.13
C ASP A 97 10.64 7.02 -9.05
N LEU A 98 11.94 6.68 -8.98
CA LEU A 98 12.82 7.19 -7.94
C LEU A 98 13.02 8.71 -8.06
N GLU A 99 13.25 9.21 -9.26
CA GLU A 99 13.57 10.63 -9.49
C GLU A 99 12.42 11.54 -9.04
N THR A 100 11.22 11.27 -9.55
CA THR A 100 10.01 12.03 -9.19
C THR A 100 9.72 11.94 -7.69
N ARG A 101 9.86 10.76 -7.10
CA ARG A 101 9.60 10.54 -5.68
C ARG A 101 10.56 11.33 -4.80
N ILE A 102 11.87 11.24 -5.06
CA ILE A 102 12.90 11.97 -4.30
C ILE A 102 12.69 13.46 -4.41
N LYS A 103 12.50 14.00 -5.62
CA LYS A 103 12.23 15.42 -5.85
C LYS A 103 11.00 15.91 -5.06
N THR A 104 9.93 15.13 -5.03
CA THR A 104 8.72 15.46 -4.27
C THR A 104 8.99 15.53 -2.77
N HIS A 105 9.76 14.60 -2.22
CA HIS A 105 10.11 14.59 -0.81
C HIS A 105 11.11 15.71 -0.45
N GLN A 106 12.08 16.00 -1.31
CA GLN A 106 13.02 17.12 -1.14
C GLN A 106 12.29 18.46 -1.06
N GLY A 107 11.25 18.66 -1.90
CA GLY A 107 10.37 19.85 -1.81
C GLY A 107 9.62 19.97 -0.47
N ARG A 108 9.60 18.91 0.34
CA ARG A 108 9.00 18.87 1.70
C ARG A 108 10.05 18.81 2.81
N GLY A 109 11.30 19.12 2.50
CA GLY A 109 12.41 19.17 3.45
C GLY A 109 13.03 17.83 3.83
N TRP A 110 12.80 16.77 3.05
CA TRP A 110 13.45 15.48 3.23
C TRP A 110 14.75 15.38 2.45
N ASN A 111 15.77 14.77 3.06
CA ASN A 111 17.03 14.44 2.43
C ASN A 111 17.12 12.93 2.21
N LEU A 112 17.60 12.54 1.04
CA LEU A 112 17.85 11.13 0.74
C LEU A 112 19.11 10.66 1.48
N MET A 113 18.98 9.58 2.25
CA MET A 113 20.10 8.91 2.90
C MET A 113 20.62 7.75 2.04
N GLU A 114 19.71 6.88 1.59
CA GLU A 114 20.06 5.66 0.85
C GLU A 114 18.92 5.20 -0.05
N THR A 115 19.27 4.51 -1.13
CA THR A 115 18.33 3.76 -1.97
C THR A 115 18.89 2.38 -2.30
N VAL A 116 18.00 1.40 -2.43
CA VAL A 116 18.30 0.07 -2.96
C VAL A 116 17.34 -0.23 -4.10
N GLY A 117 17.88 -0.62 -5.23
CA GLY A 117 17.15 -0.93 -6.46
C GLY A 117 17.99 -0.66 -7.71
N PRO A 118 17.47 -0.96 -8.93
CA PRO A 118 16.13 -1.50 -9.13
C PRO A 118 16.03 -2.96 -8.65
N ILE A 119 14.89 -3.30 -8.06
CA ILE A 119 14.54 -4.65 -7.63
C ILE A 119 13.10 -4.96 -8.05
N TYR A 120 12.70 -6.23 -8.06
CA TYR A 120 11.33 -6.59 -8.37
C TYR A 120 10.35 -5.96 -7.37
N GLY A 121 9.32 -5.29 -7.86
CA GLY A 121 8.42 -4.48 -7.03
C GLY A 121 7.71 -5.26 -5.92
N ASP A 122 7.40 -6.55 -6.14
CA ASP A 122 6.79 -7.37 -5.10
C ASP A 122 7.75 -7.61 -3.91
N ILE A 123 9.04 -7.73 -4.17
CA ILE A 123 10.08 -7.82 -3.12
C ILE A 123 10.15 -6.49 -2.37
N ALA A 124 10.23 -5.37 -3.08
CA ALA A 124 10.23 -4.04 -2.46
C ALA A 124 9.01 -3.83 -1.56
N TYR A 125 7.81 -4.17 -2.07
CA TYR A 125 6.55 -4.05 -1.34
C TYR A 125 6.52 -4.89 -0.06
N LYS A 126 6.91 -6.17 -0.15
CA LYS A 126 6.94 -7.07 1.02
C LYS A 126 7.94 -6.60 2.06
N THR A 127 9.14 -6.21 1.62
CA THR A 127 10.20 -5.71 2.51
C THR A 127 9.76 -4.43 3.24
N GLU A 128 9.26 -3.43 2.51
CA GLU A 128 8.76 -2.19 3.11
C GLU A 128 7.64 -2.46 4.11
N ARG A 129 6.66 -3.29 3.73
CA ARG A 129 5.52 -3.61 4.58
C ARG A 129 5.96 -4.26 5.89
N THR A 130 6.84 -5.25 5.83
CA THR A 130 7.36 -5.95 7.02
C THR A 130 8.09 -4.98 7.95
N LEU A 131 8.95 -4.11 7.40
CA LEU A 131 9.66 -3.09 8.18
C LEU A 131 8.70 -2.05 8.77
N LYS A 132 7.69 -1.60 8.04
CA LYS A 132 6.68 -0.64 8.53
C LYS A 132 5.80 -1.24 9.63
N ASP A 133 5.40 -2.49 9.51
CA ASP A 133 4.63 -3.20 10.55
C ASP A 133 5.44 -3.32 11.83
N TRP A 134 6.74 -3.64 11.72
CA TRP A 134 7.66 -3.67 12.85
C TRP A 134 7.85 -2.27 13.46
N LEU A 135 8.16 -1.24 12.65
CA LEU A 135 8.32 0.15 13.11
C LEU A 135 7.09 0.62 13.89
N LYS A 136 5.90 0.38 13.35
CA LYS A 136 4.64 0.76 13.99
C LYS A 136 4.46 0.09 15.35
N LYS A 137 4.84 -1.18 15.46
CA LYS A 137 4.63 -1.99 16.66
C LYS A 137 5.66 -1.68 17.75
N GLU A 138 6.94 -1.59 17.38
CA GLU A 138 8.04 -1.57 18.36
C GLU A 138 8.58 -0.15 18.62
N ILE A 139 8.53 0.73 17.63
CA ILE A 139 9.12 2.09 17.72
C ILE A 139 8.04 3.15 17.85
N GLY A 140 6.91 2.95 17.17
CA GLY A 140 5.87 3.95 17.01
C GLY A 140 6.13 4.85 15.80
N THR A 141 5.03 5.31 15.17
CA THR A 141 5.10 6.20 14.00
C THR A 141 4.65 7.62 14.36
N VAL A 142 5.12 8.60 13.62
CA VAL A 142 4.66 9.98 13.73
C VAL A 142 3.16 10.04 13.46
N LYS A 143 2.42 10.79 14.28
CA LYS A 143 0.96 10.89 14.16
C LYS A 143 0.54 11.32 12.75
N GLY A 144 -0.33 10.53 12.14
CA GLY A 144 -0.84 10.77 10.79
C GLY A 144 0.02 10.17 9.67
N THR A 145 1.09 9.46 10.01
CA THR A 145 1.92 8.73 9.04
C THR A 145 1.96 7.23 9.35
N THR A 146 2.41 6.44 8.41
CA THR A 146 2.60 4.99 8.56
C THR A 146 4.05 4.55 8.37
N GLU A 147 4.89 5.47 7.90
CA GLU A 147 6.27 5.19 7.48
C GLU A 147 7.32 6.07 8.15
N ASN A 148 6.91 7.11 8.91
CA ASN A 148 7.84 8.03 9.56
C ASN A 148 7.95 7.70 11.05
N TRP A 149 9.14 7.82 11.60
CA TRP A 149 9.41 7.73 13.04
C TRP A 149 10.32 8.85 13.49
N VAL A 150 10.31 9.15 14.81
CA VAL A 150 11.17 10.17 15.38
C VAL A 150 12.57 9.60 15.68
N THR A 151 13.63 10.36 15.34
CA THR A 151 15.02 9.92 15.56
C THR A 151 15.38 9.77 17.04
N SER A 152 14.67 10.46 17.93
CA SER A 152 14.84 10.27 19.38
C SER A 152 14.38 8.90 19.89
N ALA A 153 13.48 8.23 19.18
CA ALA A 153 13.07 6.86 19.49
C ALA A 153 14.03 5.84 18.85
N MET A 154 14.43 6.07 17.61
CA MET A 154 15.39 5.25 16.89
C MET A 154 16.00 6.05 15.74
N GLU A 155 17.32 6.08 15.66
CA GLU A 155 18.06 6.63 14.53
C GLU A 155 18.82 5.53 13.82
N VAL A 156 18.64 5.44 12.50
CA VAL A 156 19.37 4.47 11.65
C VAL A 156 20.24 5.19 10.66
N ARG A 157 21.35 4.52 10.25
CA ARG A 157 22.33 5.08 9.31
C ARG A 157 22.16 4.56 7.90
N SER A 158 21.44 3.43 7.74
CA SER A 158 21.26 2.75 6.47
C SER A 158 20.03 1.84 6.51
N LEU A 159 19.60 1.36 5.35
CA LEU A 159 18.58 0.31 5.24
C LEU A 159 19.03 -1.00 5.87
N ALA A 160 20.33 -1.33 5.74
CA ALA A 160 20.90 -2.50 6.41
C ALA A 160 20.90 -2.36 7.95
N ASP A 161 21.17 -1.16 8.50
CA ASP A 161 21.06 -0.89 9.94
C ASP A 161 19.59 -1.01 10.41
N LEU A 162 18.63 -0.49 9.64
CA LEU A 162 17.20 -0.64 9.94
C LEU A 162 16.80 -2.12 10.01
N LYS A 163 17.20 -2.91 9.01
CA LYS A 163 16.95 -4.35 9.01
C LYS A 163 17.59 -5.06 10.21
N ALA A 164 18.87 -4.78 10.48
CA ALA A 164 19.56 -5.40 11.60
C ALA A 164 18.88 -5.12 12.95
N ARG A 165 18.39 -3.91 13.16
CA ARG A 165 17.65 -3.52 14.37
C ARG A 165 16.28 -4.16 14.45
N SER A 166 15.61 -4.31 13.31
CA SER A 166 14.29 -4.94 13.28
C SER A 166 14.32 -6.43 13.52
N GLY A 167 15.40 -7.10 13.16
CA GLY A 167 15.51 -8.57 13.20
C GLY A 167 14.52 -9.28 12.28
N VAL A 168 13.81 -8.55 11.42
CA VAL A 168 12.86 -9.17 10.50
C VAL A 168 13.57 -9.78 9.30
N GLU A 169 13.10 -10.95 8.86
CA GLU A 169 13.58 -11.54 7.63
C GLU A 169 12.89 -10.89 6.43
N THR A 170 13.70 -10.52 5.45
CA THR A 170 13.24 -9.96 4.18
C THR A 170 14.06 -10.61 3.06
N ASP A 171 13.46 -10.67 1.87
CA ASP A 171 14.13 -11.20 0.67
C ASP A 171 15.23 -10.25 0.14
N LEU A 172 15.40 -9.11 0.80
CA LEU A 172 16.36 -8.06 0.43
C LEU A 172 17.26 -7.74 1.63
N PHE A 173 18.56 -7.60 1.42
CA PHE A 173 19.68 -7.40 2.36
C PHE A 173 20.17 -8.66 3.05
#